data_6f8d7d91a72e79276c1b9daa684430ac
#
_entry.id   6f8d7d91a72e79276c1b9daa684430ac
#
_cell.length_a   1.000
_cell.length_b   1.000
_cell.length_c   1.000
_cell.angle_alpha   90.00
_cell.angle_beta   90.00
_cell.angle_gamma   90.00
#
_symmetry.space_group_name_H-M   'P 1'
#
loop_
_entity.id
_entity.type
_entity.pdbx_description
1 polymer ?
#
loop_
_entity_poly.entity_id
_entity_poly.type
_entity_poly.pdbx_seq_one_letter_code
_entity_poly.pdbx_strand_id
1 'polypeptide(L)'
;MITYYENVMDVLRESVSSIPVEEYERLIGECVDALQNGGKIIASGLGKNVPICEKFVGTMNSMGLDARFLHTNTAVHGDLGMVMKNDIVLLLSKGGNTIETVTLANYLKERGTNTWLLTFSKNSKSAEIVDNKMELFLENEGDEWDIMPNNSTSVYLIILQGMAVEIGKRMGVQLEDFKVNHPGGGIGAKLRGENLWN
;
A
#
# COMPACT_ATOMS: atom_id res chain seq x y z
N MET A 1 2.10 25.27 -18.01
CA MET A 1 2.86 24.13 -17.45
C MET A 1 2.91 24.18 -15.91
N ILE A 2 3.33 25.27 -15.28
CA ILE A 2 3.36 25.41 -13.81
C ILE A 2 1.98 25.20 -13.21
N THR A 3 0.93 25.79 -13.77
CA THR A 3 -0.47 25.67 -13.34
C THR A 3 -0.96 24.20 -13.25
N TYR A 4 -0.49 23.32 -14.15
CA TYR A 4 -0.80 21.90 -14.05
C TYR A 4 -0.28 21.29 -12.74
N TYR A 5 0.97 21.55 -12.40
CA TYR A 5 1.57 21.01 -11.16
C TYR A 5 0.93 21.62 -9.92
N GLU A 6 0.55 22.89 -9.95
CA GLU A 6 -0.17 23.54 -8.84
C GLU A 6 -1.51 22.85 -8.62
N ASN A 7 -2.29 22.64 -9.68
CA ASN A 7 -3.58 21.92 -9.60
C ASN A 7 -3.41 20.49 -9.06
N VAL A 8 -2.42 19.74 -9.56
CA VAL A 8 -2.11 18.39 -9.04
C VAL A 8 -1.81 18.44 -7.55
N MET A 9 -0.98 19.38 -7.09
CA MET A 9 -0.63 19.52 -5.68
C MET A 9 -1.85 19.87 -4.81
N ASP A 10 -2.78 20.64 -5.32
CA ASP A 10 -4.01 20.98 -4.59
C ASP A 10 -4.92 19.74 -4.46
N VAL A 11 -5.13 18.98 -5.53
CA VAL A 11 -5.88 17.71 -5.49
C VAL A 11 -5.24 16.72 -4.50
N LEU A 12 -3.92 16.56 -4.54
CA LEU A 12 -3.21 15.66 -3.61
C LEU A 12 -3.34 16.13 -2.16
N ARG A 13 -3.24 17.44 -1.91
CA ARG A 13 -3.41 18.00 -0.57
C ARG A 13 -4.80 17.72 -0.03
N GLU A 14 -5.84 17.96 -0.82
CA GLU A 14 -7.21 17.69 -0.42
C GLU A 14 -7.44 16.20 -0.14
N SER A 15 -6.97 15.32 -1.04
CA SER A 15 -7.07 13.87 -0.86
C SER A 15 -6.40 13.40 0.44
N VAL A 16 -5.20 13.90 0.74
CA VAL A 16 -4.47 13.53 1.96
C VAL A 16 -5.13 14.12 3.22
N SER A 17 -5.64 15.34 3.14
CA SER A 17 -6.34 15.99 4.26
C SER A 17 -7.70 15.33 4.59
N SER A 18 -8.26 14.60 3.63
CA SER A 18 -9.55 13.90 3.76
C SER A 18 -9.40 12.42 4.13
N ILE A 19 -8.20 11.97 4.49
CA ILE A 19 -8.00 10.58 4.94
C ILE A 19 -8.90 10.29 6.14
N PRO A 20 -9.72 9.22 6.13
CA PRO A 20 -10.55 8.84 7.26
C PRO A 20 -9.66 8.33 8.41
N VAL A 21 -9.43 9.18 9.40
CA VAL A 21 -8.43 8.98 10.45
C VAL A 21 -8.70 7.72 11.28
N GLU A 22 -9.97 7.43 11.58
CA GLU A 22 -10.34 6.24 12.39
C GLU A 22 -9.99 4.95 11.65
N GLU A 23 -10.35 4.83 10.37
CA GLU A 23 -10.04 3.67 9.53
C GLU A 23 -8.53 3.56 9.30
N TYR A 24 -7.85 4.68 9.09
CA TYR A 24 -6.39 4.70 8.91
C TYR A 24 -5.66 4.19 10.16
N GLU A 25 -6.03 4.69 11.34
CA GLU A 25 -5.45 4.26 12.62
C GLU A 25 -5.72 2.79 12.91
N ARG A 26 -6.94 2.31 12.63
CA ARG A 26 -7.32 0.91 12.76
C ARG A 26 -6.50 0.03 11.82
N LEU A 27 -6.38 0.42 10.56
CA LEU A 27 -5.57 -0.31 9.57
C LEU A 27 -4.10 -0.43 10.00
N ILE A 28 -3.50 0.68 10.46
CA ILE A 28 -2.13 0.67 10.99
C ILE A 28 -2.00 -0.29 12.19
N GLY A 29 -2.96 -0.24 13.13
CA GLY A 29 -2.99 -1.13 14.28
C GLY A 29 -3.03 -2.59 13.86
N GLU A 30 -3.93 -2.96 12.96
CA GLU A 30 -4.06 -4.33 12.44
C GLU A 30 -2.82 -4.80 11.66
N CYS A 31 -2.13 -3.90 10.94
CA CYS A 31 -0.84 -4.21 10.31
C CYS A 31 0.25 -4.53 11.34
N VAL A 32 0.32 -3.75 12.42
CA VAL A 32 1.26 -3.96 13.52
C VAL A 32 0.95 -5.29 14.23
N ASP A 33 -0.32 -5.55 14.53
CA ASP A 33 -0.77 -6.80 15.17
C ASP A 33 -0.42 -8.02 14.30
N ALA A 34 -0.63 -7.95 12.99
CA ALA A 34 -0.26 -9.02 12.07
C ALA A 34 1.24 -9.34 12.16
N LEU A 35 2.10 -8.31 12.07
CA LEU A 35 3.56 -8.48 12.16
C LEU A 35 4.01 -9.02 13.53
N GLN A 36 3.43 -8.53 14.63
CA GLN A 36 3.76 -8.99 15.99
C GLN A 36 3.35 -10.46 16.23
N ASN A 37 2.31 -10.93 15.55
CA ASN A 37 1.83 -12.31 15.62
C ASN A 37 2.47 -13.24 14.56
N GLY A 38 3.59 -12.83 13.96
CA GLY A 38 4.35 -13.64 12.98
C GLY A 38 3.68 -13.75 11.62
N GLY A 39 2.70 -12.91 11.33
CA GLY A 39 2.12 -12.70 10.01
C GLY A 39 2.91 -11.67 9.21
N LYS A 40 2.42 -11.35 8.03
CA LYS A 40 3.00 -10.36 7.12
C LYS A 40 1.95 -9.46 6.51
N ILE A 41 2.39 -8.36 5.93
CA ILE A 41 1.53 -7.46 5.17
C ILE A 41 1.65 -7.82 3.68
N ILE A 42 0.52 -8.10 3.05
CA ILE A 42 0.46 -8.43 1.63
C ILE A 42 -0.22 -7.27 0.90
N ALA A 43 0.49 -6.61 -0.01
CA ALA A 43 -0.08 -5.59 -0.86
C ALA A 43 -0.44 -6.18 -2.22
N SER A 44 -1.63 -5.88 -2.72
CA SER A 44 -2.12 -6.36 -4.02
C SER A 44 -2.79 -5.24 -4.80
N GLY A 45 -2.55 -5.23 -6.10
CA GLY A 45 -3.12 -4.25 -7.02
C GLY A 45 -2.93 -4.69 -8.46
N LEU A 46 -3.61 -4.01 -9.38
CA LEU A 46 -3.54 -4.28 -10.81
C LEU A 46 -3.13 -3.02 -11.58
N GLY A 47 -2.50 -3.20 -12.75
CA GLY A 47 -2.10 -2.10 -13.63
C GLY A 47 -1.12 -1.13 -12.97
N LYS A 48 -1.47 0.15 -12.90
CA LYS A 48 -0.61 1.19 -12.31
C LYS A 48 -0.45 1.08 -10.79
N ASN A 49 -1.30 0.31 -10.12
CA ASN A 49 -1.15 0.05 -8.68
C ASN A 49 -0.04 -0.97 -8.37
N VAL A 50 0.40 -1.78 -9.35
CA VAL A 50 1.48 -2.75 -9.16
C VAL A 50 2.76 -2.10 -8.64
N PRO A 51 3.37 -1.12 -9.33
CA PRO A 51 4.58 -0.48 -8.85
C PRO A 51 4.41 0.26 -7.52
N ILE A 52 3.19 0.70 -7.19
CA ILE A 52 2.88 1.34 -5.91
C ILE A 52 2.94 0.31 -4.77
N CYS A 53 2.33 -0.86 -4.97
CA CYS A 53 2.40 -1.97 -4.03
C CYS A 53 3.84 -2.47 -3.84
N GLU A 54 4.58 -2.66 -4.94
CA GLU A 54 5.99 -3.09 -4.89
C GLU A 54 6.88 -2.09 -4.16
N LYS A 55 6.66 -0.78 -4.38
CA LYS A 55 7.37 0.27 -3.65
C LYS A 55 7.08 0.20 -2.14
N PHE A 56 5.83 0.03 -1.74
CA PHE A 56 5.45 -0.14 -0.33
C PHE A 56 6.16 -1.36 0.28
N VAL A 57 6.06 -2.51 -0.38
CA VAL A 57 6.72 -3.76 0.05
C VAL A 57 8.23 -3.57 0.18
N GLY A 58 8.87 -2.95 -0.81
CA GLY A 58 10.31 -2.64 -0.75
C GLY A 58 10.68 -1.77 0.44
N THR A 59 9.83 -0.80 0.79
CA THR A 59 10.04 0.07 1.96
C THR A 59 9.92 -0.73 3.27
N MET A 60 8.91 -1.59 3.40
CA MET A 60 8.74 -2.45 4.58
C MET A 60 9.92 -3.40 4.75
N ASN A 61 10.33 -4.08 3.67
CA ASN A 61 11.49 -4.99 3.68
C ASN A 61 12.80 -4.26 4.02
N SER A 62 12.96 -3.00 3.60
CA SER A 62 14.10 -2.15 3.99
C SER A 62 14.21 -1.96 5.50
N MET A 63 13.09 -1.99 6.19
CA MET A 63 13.00 -1.89 7.66
C MET A 63 13.06 -3.26 8.37
N GLY A 64 13.19 -4.37 7.63
CA GLY A 64 13.17 -5.73 8.19
C GLY A 64 11.76 -6.23 8.55
N LEU A 65 10.72 -5.56 8.07
CA LEU A 65 9.32 -5.92 8.30
C LEU A 65 8.81 -6.80 7.15
N ASP A 66 8.24 -7.96 7.45
CA ASP A 66 7.80 -8.91 6.40
C ASP A 66 6.60 -8.36 5.64
N ALA A 67 6.84 -8.02 4.38
CA ALA A 67 5.82 -7.61 3.45
C ALA A 67 6.03 -8.28 2.10
N ARG A 68 4.93 -8.60 1.41
CA ARG A 68 4.94 -9.29 0.12
C ARG A 68 4.01 -8.62 -0.87
N PHE A 69 4.36 -8.69 -2.13
CA PHE A 69 3.47 -8.33 -3.21
C PHE A 69 2.75 -9.58 -3.74
N LEU A 70 1.42 -9.49 -3.86
CA LEU A 70 0.59 -10.49 -4.49
C LEU A 70 -0.05 -9.88 -5.74
N HIS A 71 0.36 -10.33 -6.93
CA HIS A 71 -0.22 -9.81 -8.15
C HIS A 71 -1.66 -10.31 -8.30
N THR A 72 -2.62 -9.38 -8.38
CA THR A 72 -4.07 -9.67 -8.38
C THR A 72 -4.47 -10.71 -9.43
N ASN A 73 -3.88 -10.64 -10.63
CA ASN A 73 -4.23 -11.55 -11.74
C ASN A 73 -3.63 -12.95 -11.59
N THR A 74 -2.40 -13.08 -11.06
CA THR A 74 -1.74 -14.38 -10.89
C THR A 74 -2.08 -15.07 -9.59
N ALA A 75 -2.69 -14.38 -8.65
CA ALA A 75 -3.05 -14.90 -7.33
C ALA A 75 -3.79 -16.24 -7.42
N VAL A 76 -4.78 -16.35 -8.32
CA VAL A 76 -5.62 -17.53 -8.50
C VAL A 76 -4.89 -18.71 -9.16
N HIS A 77 -3.67 -18.52 -9.64
CA HIS A 77 -2.85 -19.55 -10.28
C HIS A 77 -1.81 -20.19 -9.33
N GLY A 78 -2.07 -20.12 -8.02
CA GLY A 78 -1.24 -20.75 -6.98
C GLY A 78 -0.61 -19.77 -5.98
N ASP A 79 -0.43 -18.49 -6.35
CA ASP A 79 0.24 -17.49 -5.49
C ASP A 79 -0.57 -17.18 -4.21
N LEU A 80 -1.88 -17.47 -4.20
CA LEU A 80 -2.70 -17.45 -2.97
C LEU A 80 -2.12 -18.35 -1.85
N GLY A 81 -1.25 -19.29 -2.19
CA GLY A 81 -0.53 -20.11 -1.21
C GLY A 81 0.37 -19.32 -0.27
N MET A 82 0.76 -18.09 -0.64
CA MET A 82 1.55 -17.22 0.26
C MET A 82 0.73 -16.59 1.39
N VAL A 83 -0.61 -16.57 1.26
CA VAL A 83 -1.52 -15.94 2.25
C VAL A 83 -1.80 -16.92 3.39
N MET A 84 -1.39 -16.53 4.60
CA MET A 84 -1.53 -17.32 5.82
C MET A 84 -2.54 -16.70 6.78
N LYS A 85 -2.91 -17.42 7.83
CA LYS A 85 -3.99 -17.04 8.75
C LYS A 85 -3.76 -15.69 9.46
N ASN A 86 -2.53 -15.37 9.81
CA ASN A 86 -2.18 -14.16 10.56
C ASN A 86 -1.82 -12.98 9.67
N ASP A 87 -1.93 -13.14 8.35
CA ASP A 87 -1.59 -12.07 7.43
C ASP A 87 -2.71 -11.05 7.29
N ILE A 88 -2.34 -9.84 6.90
CA ILE A 88 -3.25 -8.80 6.46
C ILE A 88 -3.02 -8.50 4.98
N VAL A 89 -4.10 -8.40 4.21
CA VAL A 89 -4.03 -8.10 2.77
C VAL A 89 -4.59 -6.72 2.48
N LEU A 90 -3.81 -5.90 1.81
CA LEU A 90 -4.17 -4.57 1.32
C LEU A 90 -4.49 -4.67 -0.16
N LEU A 91 -5.77 -4.51 -0.54
CA LEU A 91 -6.21 -4.47 -1.93
C LEU A 91 -6.33 -3.02 -2.39
N LEU A 92 -5.58 -2.63 -3.43
CA LEU A 92 -5.66 -1.31 -4.03
C LEU A 92 -6.50 -1.35 -5.30
N SER A 93 -7.65 -0.67 -5.28
CA SER A 93 -8.51 -0.57 -6.46
C SER A 93 -9.32 0.72 -6.45
N LYS A 94 -9.04 1.66 -7.37
CA LYS A 94 -9.71 2.97 -7.44
C LYS A 94 -11.23 2.80 -7.44
N GLY A 95 -11.78 2.09 -8.40
CA GLY A 95 -13.22 1.91 -8.57
C GLY A 95 -13.79 0.65 -7.91
N GLY A 96 -12.95 -0.28 -7.43
CA GLY A 96 -13.36 -1.51 -6.75
C GLY A 96 -14.18 -2.51 -7.58
N ASN A 97 -14.28 -2.33 -8.90
CA ASN A 97 -15.12 -3.16 -9.80
C ASN A 97 -14.32 -3.99 -10.81
N THR A 98 -12.99 -3.90 -10.80
CA THR A 98 -12.13 -4.69 -11.69
C THR A 98 -12.31 -6.17 -11.38
N ILE A 99 -12.61 -6.97 -12.40
CA ILE A 99 -13.04 -8.37 -12.21
C ILE A 99 -12.00 -9.21 -11.46
N GLU A 100 -10.73 -8.99 -11.72
CA GLU A 100 -9.63 -9.69 -11.06
C GLU A 100 -9.55 -9.33 -9.58
N THR A 101 -9.79 -8.07 -9.23
CA THR A 101 -9.83 -7.62 -7.82
C THR A 101 -11.05 -8.20 -7.10
N VAL A 102 -12.20 -8.21 -7.75
CA VAL A 102 -13.43 -8.82 -7.21
C VAL A 102 -13.24 -10.32 -6.97
N THR A 103 -12.63 -11.00 -7.94
CA THR A 103 -12.31 -12.44 -7.85
C THR A 103 -11.37 -12.72 -6.69
N LEU A 104 -10.28 -11.96 -6.57
CA LEU A 104 -9.34 -12.11 -5.47
C LEU A 104 -10.00 -11.82 -4.11
N ALA A 105 -10.82 -10.78 -4.02
CA ALA A 105 -11.55 -10.43 -2.80
C ALA A 105 -12.45 -11.59 -2.31
N ASN A 106 -13.15 -12.27 -3.23
CA ASN A 106 -13.96 -13.44 -2.89
C ASN A 106 -13.10 -14.58 -2.30
N TYR A 107 -11.98 -14.93 -2.95
CA TYR A 107 -11.11 -15.99 -2.44
C TYR A 107 -10.49 -15.65 -1.08
N LEU A 108 -10.12 -14.39 -0.85
CA LEU A 108 -9.60 -13.94 0.44
C LEU A 108 -10.68 -14.02 1.53
N LYS A 109 -11.92 -13.65 1.21
CA LYS A 109 -13.07 -13.78 2.11
C LYS A 109 -13.36 -15.23 2.47
N GLU A 110 -13.40 -16.12 1.48
CA GLU A 110 -13.61 -17.57 1.69
C GLU A 110 -12.52 -18.18 2.60
N ARG A 111 -11.30 -17.65 2.55
CA ARG A 111 -10.18 -18.05 3.42
C ARG A 111 -10.24 -17.44 4.83
N GLY A 112 -11.15 -16.51 5.08
CA GLY A 112 -11.22 -15.77 6.34
C GLY A 112 -10.01 -14.85 6.56
N THR A 113 -9.40 -14.35 5.47
CA THR A 113 -8.21 -13.48 5.54
C THR A 113 -8.63 -12.08 5.95
N ASN A 114 -7.89 -11.45 6.88
CA ASN A 114 -8.05 -10.03 7.17
C ASN A 114 -7.68 -9.21 5.93
N THR A 115 -8.69 -8.65 5.27
CA THR A 115 -8.53 -7.96 3.99
C THR A 115 -9.08 -6.55 4.08
N TRP A 116 -8.25 -5.57 3.70
CA TRP A 116 -8.61 -4.16 3.58
C TRP A 116 -8.64 -3.73 2.12
N LEU A 117 -9.73 -3.12 1.71
CA LEU A 117 -9.83 -2.45 0.42
C LEU A 117 -9.52 -0.96 0.59
N LEU A 118 -8.46 -0.48 -0.08
CA LEU A 118 -8.16 0.93 -0.26
C LEU A 118 -8.77 1.36 -1.59
N THR A 119 -9.77 2.25 -1.56
CA THR A 119 -10.57 2.58 -2.74
C THR A 119 -11.00 4.05 -2.73
N PHE A 120 -11.35 4.57 -3.89
CA PHE A 120 -12.02 5.87 -4.03
C PHE A 120 -13.53 5.72 -4.28
N SER A 121 -14.07 4.49 -4.12
CA SER A 121 -15.49 4.19 -4.32
C SER A 121 -15.97 3.15 -3.30
N LYS A 122 -16.74 3.61 -2.31
CA LYS A 122 -17.34 2.72 -1.31
C LYS A 122 -18.46 1.85 -1.86
N ASN A 123 -19.05 2.25 -2.98
CA ASN A 123 -20.15 1.56 -3.62
C ASN A 123 -19.62 0.72 -4.78
N SER A 124 -18.92 -0.37 -4.45
CA SER A 124 -18.33 -1.25 -5.45
C SER A 124 -18.44 -2.71 -5.05
N LYS A 125 -18.32 -3.62 -6.03
CA LYS A 125 -18.39 -5.06 -5.79
C LYS A 125 -17.35 -5.54 -4.78
N SER A 126 -16.12 -5.05 -4.87
CA SER A 126 -15.08 -5.41 -3.90
C SER A 126 -15.42 -4.88 -2.50
N ALA A 127 -16.00 -3.68 -2.40
CA ALA A 127 -16.39 -3.08 -1.11
C ALA A 127 -17.58 -3.79 -0.44
N GLU A 128 -18.41 -4.51 -1.20
CA GLU A 128 -19.48 -5.38 -0.68
C GLU A 128 -18.94 -6.72 -0.16
N ILE A 129 -17.81 -7.17 -0.70
CA ILE A 129 -17.22 -8.47 -0.38
C ILE A 129 -16.35 -8.38 0.88
N VAL A 130 -15.46 -7.38 0.96
CA VAL A 130 -14.51 -7.25 2.07
C VAL A 130 -15.16 -6.62 3.30
N ASP A 131 -14.73 -7.02 4.49
CA ASP A 131 -15.26 -6.49 5.73
C ASP A 131 -14.64 -5.14 6.11
N ASN A 132 -13.40 -4.90 5.69
CA ASN A 132 -12.65 -3.68 6.01
C ASN A 132 -12.37 -2.86 4.75
N LYS A 133 -12.65 -1.56 4.82
CA LYS A 133 -12.36 -0.65 3.72
C LYS A 133 -11.97 0.72 4.24
N MET A 134 -11.08 1.37 3.50
CA MET A 134 -10.74 2.77 3.66
C MET A 134 -11.09 3.50 2.36
N GLU A 135 -12.11 4.36 2.42
CA GLU A 135 -12.50 5.19 1.30
C GLU A 135 -11.68 6.45 1.28
N LEU A 136 -11.00 6.67 0.17
CA LEU A 136 -10.18 7.87 -0.08
C LEU A 136 -10.95 8.83 -0.96
N PHE A 137 -10.67 10.11 -0.81
CA PHE A 137 -11.20 11.14 -1.68
C PHE A 137 -10.27 11.42 -2.85
N LEU A 138 -10.83 11.64 -4.03
CA LEU A 138 -10.12 12.11 -5.22
C LEU A 138 -11.05 12.99 -6.04
N GLU A 139 -10.65 14.22 -6.29
CA GLU A 139 -11.42 15.14 -7.12
C GLU A 139 -11.35 14.74 -8.60
N ASN A 140 -10.13 14.55 -9.12
CA ASN A 140 -9.87 14.19 -10.51
C ASN A 140 -8.51 13.50 -10.68
N GLU A 141 -8.27 12.90 -11.87
CA GLU A 141 -6.98 12.26 -12.22
C GLU A 141 -5.95 13.26 -12.79
N GLY A 142 -6.35 14.47 -13.10
CA GLY A 142 -5.45 15.52 -13.60
C GLY A 142 -5.13 15.44 -15.09
N ASP A 143 -5.76 14.54 -15.84
CA ASP A 143 -5.69 14.51 -17.31
C ASP A 143 -6.98 15.04 -17.94
N GLU A 144 -6.92 15.34 -19.24
CA GLU A 144 -8.03 15.93 -19.99
C GLU A 144 -9.30 15.07 -19.98
N TRP A 145 -9.17 13.76 -19.82
CA TRP A 145 -10.28 12.81 -19.87
C TRP A 145 -10.71 12.30 -18.51
N ASP A 146 -9.96 12.65 -17.46
CA ASP A 146 -10.15 12.13 -16.09
C ASP A 146 -10.13 10.58 -16.01
N ILE A 147 -9.27 9.96 -16.80
CA ILE A 147 -9.23 8.50 -16.97
C ILE A 147 -7.87 7.89 -16.57
N MET A 148 -6.76 8.58 -16.91
CA MET A 148 -5.43 8.02 -16.64
C MET A 148 -5.14 7.97 -15.14
N PRO A 149 -4.72 6.82 -14.60
CA PRO A 149 -4.40 6.71 -13.18
C PRO A 149 -3.12 7.52 -12.83
N ASN A 150 -3.26 8.80 -12.55
CA ASN A 150 -2.20 9.74 -12.18
C ASN A 150 -2.33 10.16 -10.71
N ASN A 151 -3.33 11.00 -10.40
CA ASN A 151 -3.53 11.51 -9.04
C ASN A 151 -3.91 10.39 -8.09
N SER A 152 -4.76 9.43 -8.48
CA SER A 152 -5.11 8.29 -7.64
C SER A 152 -3.89 7.46 -7.24
N THR A 153 -2.97 7.20 -8.17
CA THR A 153 -1.73 6.45 -7.86
C THR A 153 -0.77 7.25 -6.99
N SER A 154 -0.72 8.58 -7.19
CA SER A 154 0.07 9.48 -6.34
C SER A 154 -0.47 9.52 -4.91
N VAL A 155 -1.79 9.58 -4.73
CA VAL A 155 -2.44 9.50 -3.40
C VAL A 155 -2.13 8.17 -2.73
N TYR A 156 -2.28 7.03 -3.43
CA TYR A 156 -1.90 5.72 -2.88
C TYR A 156 -0.44 5.68 -2.46
N LEU A 157 0.46 6.20 -3.29
CA LEU A 157 1.89 6.24 -2.98
C LEU A 157 2.18 7.03 -1.69
N ILE A 158 1.59 8.21 -1.54
CA ILE A 158 1.76 9.08 -0.35
C ILE A 158 1.23 8.36 0.89
N ILE A 159 0.02 7.80 0.82
CA ILE A 159 -0.61 7.12 1.94
C ILE A 159 0.20 5.90 2.37
N LEU A 160 0.57 5.03 1.44
CA LEU A 160 1.35 3.83 1.76
C LEU A 160 2.75 4.17 2.29
N GLN A 161 3.36 5.28 1.85
CA GLN A 161 4.62 5.76 2.45
C GLN A 161 4.41 6.19 3.91
N GLY A 162 3.36 6.95 4.19
CA GLY A 162 2.99 7.34 5.55
C GLY A 162 2.71 6.13 6.43
N MET A 163 1.95 5.15 5.92
CA MET A 163 1.69 3.88 6.61
C MET A 163 2.99 3.15 6.94
N ALA A 164 3.90 2.98 5.98
CA ALA A 164 5.16 2.27 6.21
C ALA A 164 6.00 2.94 7.31
N VAL A 165 6.08 4.27 7.32
CA VAL A 165 6.81 5.05 8.34
C VAL A 165 6.15 4.85 9.72
N GLU A 166 4.84 4.95 9.81
CA GLU A 166 4.13 4.81 11.08
C GLU A 166 4.17 3.38 11.62
N ILE A 167 4.02 2.37 10.77
CA ILE A 167 4.17 0.96 11.15
C ILE A 167 5.60 0.71 11.66
N GLY A 168 6.62 1.17 10.92
CA GLY A 168 8.02 1.03 11.34
C GLY A 168 8.28 1.64 12.72
N LYS A 169 7.71 2.82 12.97
CA LYS A 169 7.80 3.49 14.27
C LYS A 169 7.12 2.68 15.38
N ARG A 170 5.89 2.16 15.16
CA ARG A 170 5.17 1.33 16.15
C ARG A 170 5.82 -0.03 16.38
N MET A 171 6.48 -0.57 15.37
CA MET A 171 7.29 -1.79 15.50
C MET A 171 8.64 -1.55 16.18
N GLY A 172 9.00 -0.30 16.46
CA GLY A 172 10.25 0.04 17.13
C GLY A 172 11.49 -0.13 16.27
N VAL A 173 11.36 -0.07 14.93
CA VAL A 173 12.49 -0.19 13.98
C VAL A 173 13.55 0.86 14.28
N GLN A 174 14.80 0.41 14.41
CA GLN A 174 15.97 1.26 14.67
C GLN A 174 16.83 1.42 13.42
N LEU A 175 17.74 2.39 13.45
CA LEU A 175 18.68 2.62 12.36
C LEU A 175 19.57 1.38 12.09
N GLU A 176 19.87 0.64 13.12
CA GLU A 176 20.66 -0.60 13.05
C GLU A 176 19.98 -1.67 12.23
N ASP A 177 18.66 -1.84 12.38
CA ASP A 177 17.86 -2.79 11.58
C ASP A 177 17.91 -2.40 10.09
N PHE A 178 17.78 -1.10 9.82
CA PHE A 178 17.87 -0.55 8.47
C PHE A 178 19.28 -0.75 7.85
N LYS A 179 20.35 -0.61 8.66
CA LYS A 179 21.74 -0.85 8.22
C LYS A 179 21.98 -2.27 7.74
N VAL A 180 21.48 -3.26 8.48
CA VAL A 180 21.63 -4.68 8.14
C VAL A 180 21.04 -4.98 6.77
N ASN A 181 19.92 -4.32 6.45
CA ASN A 181 19.19 -4.53 5.20
C ASN A 181 19.77 -3.70 4.01
N HIS A 182 20.75 -2.82 4.26
CA HIS A 182 21.41 -2.00 3.25
C HIS A 182 22.94 -2.18 3.24
N PRO A 183 23.44 -3.40 2.93
CA PRO A 183 24.89 -3.67 2.99
C PRO A 183 25.68 -2.97 1.88
N GLY A 184 25.02 -2.51 0.79
CA GLY A 184 25.66 -1.93 -0.39
C GLY A 184 25.05 -0.60 -0.82
N GLY A 185 25.54 -0.08 -1.95
CA GLY A 185 25.05 1.16 -2.55
C GLY A 185 25.35 2.40 -1.73
N GLY A 186 24.81 3.56 -2.18
CA GLY A 186 25.04 4.87 -1.55
C GLY A 186 24.52 4.96 -0.11
N ILE A 187 23.38 4.34 0.18
CA ILE A 187 22.81 4.29 1.53
C ILE A 187 23.74 3.49 2.45
N GLY A 188 24.18 2.30 2.04
CA GLY A 188 25.09 1.46 2.83
C GLY A 188 26.40 2.17 3.13
N ALA A 189 27.00 2.82 2.16
CA ALA A 189 28.22 3.61 2.35
C ALA A 189 28.01 4.76 3.35
N LYS A 190 26.93 5.53 3.19
CA LYS A 190 26.56 6.61 4.14
C LYS A 190 26.38 6.08 5.56
N LEU A 191 25.73 4.92 5.72
CA LEU A 191 25.49 4.31 7.02
C LEU A 191 26.77 3.77 7.67
N ARG A 192 27.81 3.45 6.89
CA ARG A 192 29.15 3.11 7.37
C ARG A 192 30.05 4.32 7.60
N GLY A 193 29.58 5.53 7.30
CA GLY A 193 30.39 6.75 7.41
C GLY A 193 31.39 6.93 6.26
N GLU A 194 31.21 6.23 5.14
CA GLU A 194 32.07 6.33 3.96
C GLU A 194 31.68 7.56 3.13
N ASN A 195 32.69 8.34 2.67
CA ASN A 195 32.50 9.41 1.70
C ASN A 195 32.46 8.81 0.28
N LEU A 196 31.29 8.86 -0.38
CA LEU A 196 31.13 8.38 -1.76
C LEU A 196 31.72 9.30 -2.84
N TRP A 197 32.24 10.46 -2.45
CA TRP A 197 32.66 11.54 -3.36
C TRP A 197 34.13 11.97 -3.16
N ASN A 198 35.00 11.00 -2.85
CA ASN A 198 36.45 11.19 -2.94
C ASN A 198 36.99 10.53 -4.18
#